data_a8cc5536bcd86c89615c15792c0be5ba
#
_entry.id   a8cc5536bcd86c89615c15792c0be5ba
#
_cell.length_a   1.000
_cell.length_b   1.000
_cell.length_c   1.000
_cell.angle_alpha   90.00
_cell.angle_beta   90.00
_cell.angle_gamma   90.00
#
_symmetry.space_group_name_H-M   'P 1'
#
loop_
_entity.id
_entity.type
_entity.pdbx_description
1 polymer ?
#
loop_
_entity_poly.entity_id
_entity_poly.type
_entity_poly.pdbx_seq_one_letter_code
_entity_poly.pdbx_strand_id
1 'polypeptide(L)'
;GMRQKLAVARALVHEPKVLFFDEPTTGLDPEAALIVRDFILEFKKEGRTIFMTTHNLDEAEKLCDRVGIFKQSLLALDSPANLRQKMFGRKVVFHLGGINPQWVLLVSELEGISAVEQFENKLVVSMAEPEKTNPIITRLLVEQGADIQFIGEVRQSLEQIYFEMLH
;
A
#
# COMPACT_ATOMS: atom_id res chain seq x y z
N GLY A 1 16.60 -22.49 -5.45
CA GLY A 1 15.68 -23.48 -4.97
C GLY A 1 16.14 -24.29 -3.77
N MET A 2 16.74 -25.49 -3.96
CA MET A 2 17.07 -26.41 -2.85
C MET A 2 18.04 -25.83 -1.82
N ARG A 3 19.07 -25.11 -2.25
CA ARG A 3 20.06 -24.50 -1.32
C ARG A 3 19.39 -23.49 -0.36
N GLN A 4 18.44 -22.71 -0.85
CA GLN A 4 17.74 -21.73 -0.04
C GLN A 4 16.78 -22.39 0.97
N LYS A 5 16.04 -23.41 0.53
CA LYS A 5 15.21 -24.22 1.44
C LYS A 5 16.05 -24.87 2.55
N LEU A 6 17.23 -25.37 2.21
CA LEU A 6 18.17 -25.95 3.19
C LEU A 6 18.71 -24.88 4.16
N ALA A 7 19.02 -23.67 3.68
CA ALA A 7 19.48 -22.56 4.52
C ALA A 7 18.39 -22.13 5.52
N VAL A 8 17.15 -22.03 5.08
CA VAL A 8 15.99 -21.75 5.95
C VAL A 8 15.81 -22.87 6.98
N ALA A 9 15.79 -24.13 6.54
CA ALA A 9 15.66 -25.26 7.46
C ALA A 9 16.78 -25.30 8.52
N ARG A 10 18.02 -25.02 8.13
CA ARG A 10 19.18 -24.96 9.03
C ARG A 10 19.04 -23.83 10.07
N ALA A 11 18.54 -22.66 9.66
CA ALA A 11 18.34 -21.53 10.56
C ALA A 11 17.27 -21.82 11.64
N LEU A 12 16.39 -22.78 11.39
CA LEU A 12 15.27 -23.12 12.27
C LEU A 12 15.54 -24.22 13.28
N VAL A 13 16.62 -24.98 13.11
CA VAL A 13 16.97 -26.13 13.99
C VAL A 13 17.02 -25.74 15.48
N HIS A 14 17.38 -24.49 15.77
CA HIS A 14 17.53 -23.98 17.13
C HIS A 14 16.34 -23.18 17.64
N GLU A 15 15.21 -23.19 16.92
CA GLU A 15 13.98 -22.46 17.28
C GLU A 15 14.22 -20.98 17.68
N PRO A 16 14.95 -20.20 16.87
CA PRO A 16 15.34 -18.85 17.24
C PRO A 16 14.10 -17.95 17.37
N LYS A 17 14.13 -17.04 18.36
CA LYS A 17 13.09 -16.00 18.52
C LYS A 17 13.23 -14.86 17.53
N VAL A 18 14.44 -14.65 16.98
CA VAL A 18 14.76 -13.59 16.02
C VAL A 18 15.39 -14.22 14.78
N LEU A 19 14.85 -13.90 13.62
CA LEU A 19 15.27 -14.38 12.32
C LEU A 19 15.73 -13.19 11.45
N PHE A 20 16.86 -13.36 10.76
CA PHE A 20 17.37 -12.41 9.78
C PHE A 20 17.32 -13.05 8.41
N PHE A 21 16.61 -12.42 7.48
CA PHE A 21 16.52 -12.82 6.08
C PHE A 21 17.09 -11.72 5.19
N ASP A 22 18.09 -12.07 4.41
CA ASP A 22 18.67 -11.18 3.41
C ASP A 22 18.21 -11.64 2.03
N GLU A 23 17.37 -10.81 1.36
CA GLU A 23 16.81 -11.07 0.05
C GLU A 23 16.25 -12.51 -0.11
N PRO A 24 15.31 -12.95 0.75
CA PRO A 24 14.98 -14.38 0.88
C PRO A 24 14.37 -15.02 -0.36
N THR A 25 13.79 -14.24 -1.27
CA THR A 25 13.13 -14.74 -2.48
C THR A 25 13.90 -14.44 -3.77
N THR A 26 15.00 -13.69 -3.68
CA THR A 26 15.78 -13.31 -4.86
C THR A 26 16.34 -14.53 -5.58
N GLY A 27 16.16 -14.57 -6.91
CA GLY A 27 16.62 -15.67 -7.76
C GLY A 27 15.82 -16.97 -7.65
N LEU A 28 14.68 -16.96 -6.94
CA LEU A 28 13.77 -18.09 -6.90
C LEU A 28 12.73 -17.99 -8.01
N ASP A 29 12.25 -19.15 -8.48
CA ASP A 29 11.04 -19.23 -9.29
C ASP A 29 9.80 -18.84 -8.45
N PRO A 30 8.67 -18.48 -9.09
CA PRO A 30 7.49 -18.01 -8.38
C PRO A 30 6.95 -19.00 -7.34
N GLU A 31 7.03 -20.30 -7.61
CA GLU A 31 6.54 -21.33 -6.69
C GLU A 31 7.43 -21.44 -5.45
N ALA A 32 8.75 -21.43 -5.64
CA ALA A 32 9.70 -21.45 -4.53
C ALA A 32 9.62 -20.16 -3.69
N ALA A 33 9.43 -19.00 -4.34
CA ALA A 33 9.23 -17.73 -3.65
C ALA A 33 7.96 -17.74 -2.78
N LEU A 34 6.87 -18.32 -3.29
CA LEU A 34 5.63 -18.48 -2.52
C LEU A 34 5.84 -19.29 -1.25
N ILE A 35 6.54 -20.43 -1.34
CA ILE A 35 6.84 -21.28 -0.20
C ILE A 35 7.64 -20.52 0.87
N VAL A 36 8.64 -19.72 0.45
CA VAL A 36 9.44 -18.92 1.40
C VAL A 36 8.58 -17.84 2.08
N ARG A 37 7.68 -17.18 1.34
CA ARG A 37 6.74 -16.20 1.92
C ARG A 37 5.80 -16.84 2.94
N ASP A 38 5.28 -18.02 2.64
CA ASP A 38 4.40 -18.76 3.54
C ASP A 38 5.12 -19.11 4.85
N PHE A 39 6.37 -19.56 4.80
CA PHE A 39 7.19 -19.79 5.99
C PHE A 39 7.40 -18.51 6.81
N ILE A 40 7.70 -17.38 6.15
CA ILE A 40 7.86 -16.10 6.86
C ILE A 40 6.56 -15.72 7.60
N LEU A 41 5.40 -15.89 6.95
CA LEU A 41 4.10 -15.61 7.56
C LEU A 41 3.78 -16.58 8.72
N GLU A 42 4.18 -17.85 8.61
CA GLU A 42 4.01 -18.84 9.66
C GLU A 42 4.83 -18.49 10.91
N PHE A 43 6.12 -18.16 10.74
CA PHE A 43 6.98 -17.72 11.85
C PHE A 43 6.50 -16.43 12.51
N LYS A 44 5.94 -15.53 11.71
CA LYS A 44 5.30 -14.32 12.21
C LYS A 44 4.08 -14.67 13.11
N LYS A 45 3.24 -15.63 12.69
CA LYS A 45 2.11 -16.12 13.49
C LYS A 45 2.54 -16.80 14.79
N GLU A 46 3.71 -17.44 14.80
CA GLU A 46 4.33 -18.03 15.99
C GLU A 46 4.88 -16.97 16.97
N GLY A 47 4.81 -15.68 16.61
CA GLY A 47 5.30 -14.58 17.45
C GLY A 47 6.80 -14.36 17.38
N ARG A 48 7.49 -14.90 16.36
CA ARG A 48 8.91 -14.64 16.15
C ARG A 48 9.14 -13.24 15.59
N THR A 49 10.25 -12.63 15.95
CA THR A 49 10.70 -11.36 15.38
C THR A 49 11.48 -11.64 14.09
N ILE A 50 11.07 -11.03 12.99
CA ILE A 50 11.70 -11.21 11.69
C ILE A 50 12.24 -9.87 11.20
N PHE A 51 13.52 -9.83 10.91
CA PHE A 51 14.17 -8.73 10.21
C PHE A 51 14.53 -9.20 8.80
N MET A 52 13.99 -8.51 7.79
CA MET A 52 14.16 -8.88 6.38
C MET A 52 14.70 -7.70 5.59
N THR A 53 15.68 -7.94 4.72
CA THR A 53 16.03 -6.99 3.66
C THR A 53 15.42 -7.47 2.35
N THR A 54 14.94 -6.56 1.55
CA THR A 54 14.44 -6.85 0.19
C THR A 54 14.40 -5.58 -0.64
N HIS A 55 14.63 -5.72 -1.95
CA HIS A 55 14.34 -4.67 -2.94
C HIS A 55 12.96 -4.87 -3.59
N ASN A 56 12.27 -5.97 -3.26
CA ASN A 56 10.91 -6.23 -3.71
C ASN A 56 9.91 -5.56 -2.75
N LEU A 57 9.43 -4.38 -3.15
CA LEU A 57 8.55 -3.56 -2.32
C LEU A 57 7.16 -4.19 -2.11
N ASP A 58 6.70 -5.00 -3.06
CA ASP A 58 5.46 -5.79 -2.90
C ASP A 58 5.57 -6.83 -1.78
N GLU A 59 6.75 -7.42 -1.63
CA GLU A 59 7.01 -8.36 -0.52
C GLU A 59 7.06 -7.63 0.82
N ALA A 60 7.79 -6.51 0.87
CA ALA A 60 7.83 -5.68 2.06
C ALA A 60 6.42 -5.26 2.49
N GLU A 61 5.56 -4.89 1.54
CA GLU A 61 4.17 -4.49 1.81
C GLU A 61 3.31 -5.63 2.37
N LYS A 62 3.50 -6.86 1.86
CA LYS A 62 2.68 -8.02 2.23
C LYS A 62 3.15 -8.72 3.51
N LEU A 63 4.45 -8.72 3.76
CA LEU A 63 5.06 -9.53 4.83
C LEU A 63 5.39 -8.73 6.09
N CYS A 64 5.73 -7.43 5.95
CA CYS A 64 6.26 -6.63 7.04
C CYS A 64 5.18 -5.83 7.77
N ASP A 65 5.24 -5.80 9.11
CA ASP A 65 4.42 -4.88 9.93
C ASP A 65 4.96 -3.46 9.86
N ARG A 66 6.28 -3.32 9.73
CA ARG A 66 6.98 -2.04 9.61
C ARG A 66 8.02 -2.15 8.51
N VAL A 67 8.17 -1.07 7.75
CA VAL A 67 9.14 -0.95 6.66
C VAL A 67 10.04 0.23 6.93
N GLY A 68 11.34 0.01 6.86
CA GLY A 68 12.35 1.06 6.85
C GLY A 68 12.79 1.37 5.43
N ILE A 69 12.65 2.61 4.98
CA ILE A 69 13.15 3.09 3.70
C ILE A 69 14.54 3.68 3.93
N PHE A 70 15.54 3.12 3.25
CA PHE A 70 16.93 3.43 3.46
C PHE A 70 17.60 3.86 2.15
N LYS A 71 18.38 4.94 2.19
CA LYS A 71 19.27 5.39 1.09
C LYS A 71 20.71 5.44 1.59
N GLN A 72 21.16 6.53 2.14
CA GLN A 72 22.42 6.66 2.89
C GLN A 72 22.16 6.68 4.41
N SER A 73 20.94 7.02 4.78
CA SER A 73 20.42 7.02 6.14
C SER A 73 18.99 6.46 6.11
N LEU A 74 18.45 6.17 7.27
CA LEU A 74 17.05 5.79 7.42
C LEU A 74 16.17 7.00 7.12
N LEU A 75 15.43 6.97 6.00
CA LEU A 75 14.56 8.06 5.56
C LEU A 75 13.20 8.01 6.26
N ALA A 76 12.65 6.80 6.41
CA ALA A 76 11.36 6.59 7.08
C ALA A 76 11.31 5.21 7.72
N LEU A 77 10.53 5.08 8.79
CA LEU A 77 10.25 3.81 9.45
C LEU A 77 8.83 3.83 10.00
N ASP A 78 7.92 3.10 9.37
CA ASP A 78 6.54 2.97 9.82
C ASP A 78 5.87 1.75 9.18
N SER A 79 4.59 1.52 9.49
CA SER A 79 3.80 0.53 8.75
C SER A 79 3.60 0.98 7.30
N PRO A 80 3.44 0.03 6.35
CA PRO A 80 3.12 0.37 4.95
C PRO A 80 1.91 1.29 4.81
N ALA A 81 0.87 1.07 5.63
CA ALA A 81 -0.33 1.90 5.63
C ALA A 81 -0.06 3.33 6.08
N ASN A 82 0.69 3.51 7.18
CA ASN A 82 1.04 4.83 7.69
C ASN A 82 1.97 5.58 6.73
N LEU A 83 2.92 4.90 6.08
CA LEU A 83 3.78 5.50 5.07
C LEU A 83 2.95 6.05 3.91
N ARG A 84 1.99 5.27 3.40
CA ARG A 84 1.05 5.74 2.36
C ARG A 84 0.26 6.97 2.80
N GLN A 85 -0.33 6.90 3.98
CA GLN A 85 -1.16 7.99 4.50
C GLN A 85 -0.36 9.29 4.69
N LYS A 86 0.88 9.19 5.20
CA LYS A 86 1.75 10.36 5.42
C LYS A 86 2.20 11.02 4.10
N MET A 87 2.49 10.22 3.08
CA MET A 87 3.04 10.73 1.82
C MET A 87 1.97 11.25 0.86
N PHE A 88 0.85 10.57 0.77
CA PHE A 88 -0.13 10.81 -0.29
C PHE A 88 -1.53 11.18 0.23
N GLY A 89 -1.75 11.07 1.55
CA GLY A 89 -3.10 11.11 2.08
C GLY A 89 -3.92 9.89 1.63
N ARG A 90 -5.23 9.98 1.70
CA ARG A 90 -6.14 8.96 1.17
C ARG A 90 -6.82 9.51 -0.07
N LYS A 91 -6.80 8.73 -1.15
CA LYS A 91 -7.45 9.10 -2.42
C LYS A 91 -8.58 8.13 -2.72
N VAL A 92 -9.72 8.67 -3.12
CA VAL A 92 -10.89 7.89 -3.56
C VAL A 92 -11.21 8.27 -5.00
N VAL A 93 -11.44 7.28 -5.84
CA VAL A 93 -11.89 7.47 -7.21
C VAL A 93 -13.39 7.22 -7.32
N PHE A 94 -14.08 8.15 -7.93
CA PHE A 94 -15.48 8.04 -8.35
C PHE A 94 -15.50 7.85 -9.86
N HIS A 95 -15.92 6.68 -10.33
CA HIS A 95 -16.15 6.41 -11.75
C HIS A 95 -17.57 6.81 -12.10
N LEU A 96 -17.71 7.64 -13.10
CA LEU A 96 -18.97 8.25 -13.49
C LEU A 96 -19.34 7.83 -14.92
N GLY A 97 -20.64 7.75 -15.24
CA GLY A 97 -21.11 7.49 -16.59
C GLY A 97 -20.79 8.60 -17.59
N GLY A 98 -20.54 9.81 -17.10
CA GLY A 98 -20.08 10.99 -17.81
C GLY A 98 -19.55 11.99 -16.83
N ILE A 99 -18.92 13.08 -17.29
CA ILE A 99 -18.33 14.09 -16.42
C ILE A 99 -18.91 15.48 -16.74
N ASN A 100 -19.21 16.23 -15.68
CA ASN A 100 -19.50 17.65 -15.76
C ASN A 100 -18.38 18.42 -15.01
N PRO A 101 -17.66 19.34 -15.67
CA PRO A 101 -16.56 20.08 -15.02
C PRO A 101 -16.98 20.83 -13.75
N GLN A 102 -18.27 21.21 -13.63
CA GLN A 102 -18.79 21.86 -12.42
C GLN A 102 -18.69 20.96 -11.18
N TRP A 103 -18.74 19.63 -11.34
CA TRP A 103 -18.65 18.70 -10.21
C TRP A 103 -17.28 18.74 -9.52
N VAL A 104 -16.23 19.05 -10.27
CA VAL A 104 -14.87 19.24 -9.70
C VAL A 104 -14.90 20.39 -8.71
N LEU A 105 -15.50 21.52 -9.09
CA LEU A 105 -15.60 22.70 -8.22
C LEU A 105 -16.47 22.41 -6.99
N LEU A 106 -17.67 21.86 -7.20
CA LEU A 106 -18.59 21.52 -6.11
C LEU A 106 -17.99 20.57 -5.09
N VAL A 107 -17.26 19.55 -5.55
CA VAL A 107 -16.60 18.60 -4.65
C VAL A 107 -15.41 19.26 -3.95
N SER A 108 -14.67 20.14 -4.63
CA SER A 108 -13.50 20.81 -4.03
C SER A 108 -13.86 21.79 -2.91
N GLU A 109 -15.10 22.29 -2.89
CA GLU A 109 -15.61 23.21 -1.84
C GLU A 109 -16.06 22.48 -0.57
N LEU A 110 -16.12 21.14 -0.58
CA LEU A 110 -16.52 20.36 0.59
C LEU A 110 -15.42 20.35 1.66
N GLU A 111 -15.85 20.41 2.92
CA GLU A 111 -14.94 20.32 4.06
C GLU A 111 -14.24 18.94 4.10
N GLY A 112 -12.95 18.95 4.36
CA GLY A 112 -12.13 17.72 4.45
C GLY A 112 -11.58 17.23 3.12
N ILE A 113 -11.83 17.95 2.01
CA ILE A 113 -11.22 17.70 0.71
C ILE A 113 -9.93 18.51 0.58
N SER A 114 -8.84 17.85 0.19
CA SER A 114 -7.55 18.50 -0.03
C SER A 114 -7.22 18.74 -1.50
N ALA A 115 -7.71 17.88 -2.39
CA ALA A 115 -7.59 18.04 -3.84
C ALA A 115 -8.64 17.23 -4.58
N VAL A 116 -9.05 17.71 -5.77
CA VAL A 116 -9.92 16.99 -6.71
C VAL A 116 -9.25 17.04 -8.08
N GLU A 117 -8.98 15.88 -8.64
CA GLU A 117 -8.40 15.72 -9.97
C GLU A 117 -9.43 15.02 -10.87
N GLN A 118 -9.57 15.49 -12.10
CA GLN A 118 -10.40 14.86 -13.12
C GLN A 118 -9.51 14.10 -14.09
N PHE A 119 -9.85 12.86 -14.35
CA PHE A 119 -9.23 12.06 -15.41
C PHE A 119 -10.31 11.27 -16.16
N GLU A 120 -10.52 11.60 -17.43
CA GLU A 120 -11.63 11.04 -18.22
C GLU A 120 -12.97 11.17 -17.47
N ASN A 121 -13.70 10.08 -17.28
CA ASN A 121 -14.95 10.00 -16.52
C ASN A 121 -14.75 9.67 -15.03
N LYS A 122 -13.62 10.08 -14.46
CA LYS A 122 -13.27 9.81 -13.06
C LYS A 122 -12.97 11.10 -12.32
N LEU A 123 -13.46 11.18 -11.09
CA LEU A 123 -13.00 12.15 -10.11
C LEU A 123 -12.13 11.42 -9.08
N VAL A 124 -10.89 11.85 -8.95
CA VAL A 124 -9.96 11.38 -7.91
C VAL A 124 -9.93 12.43 -6.83
N VAL A 125 -10.43 12.09 -5.67
CA VAL A 125 -10.60 13.03 -4.55
C VAL A 125 -9.64 12.65 -3.44
N SER A 126 -8.78 13.58 -3.04
CA SER A 126 -7.86 13.44 -1.91
C SER A 126 -8.53 13.98 -0.64
N MET A 127 -8.57 13.16 0.41
CA MET A 127 -9.27 13.50 1.66
C MET A 127 -8.64 12.78 2.86
N ALA A 128 -8.89 13.28 4.06
CA ALA A 128 -8.36 12.67 5.29
C ALA A 128 -9.22 11.48 5.77
N GLU A 129 -10.55 11.61 5.71
CA GLU A 129 -11.52 10.66 6.27
C GLU A 129 -12.56 10.22 5.23
N PRO A 130 -12.21 9.31 4.30
CA PRO A 130 -13.13 8.85 3.25
C PRO A 130 -14.46 8.30 3.78
N GLU A 131 -14.44 7.63 4.91
CA GLU A 131 -15.64 7.04 5.51
C GLU A 131 -16.71 8.09 5.86
N LYS A 132 -16.30 9.29 6.23
CA LYS A 132 -17.19 10.42 6.52
C LYS A 132 -17.55 11.21 5.28
N THR A 133 -16.57 11.39 4.38
CA THR A 133 -16.69 12.32 3.26
C THR A 133 -17.33 11.67 2.04
N ASN A 134 -17.08 10.37 1.77
CA ASN A 134 -17.67 9.67 0.62
C ASN A 134 -19.20 9.73 0.56
N PRO A 135 -19.95 9.55 1.67
CA PRO A 135 -21.42 9.67 1.63
C PRO A 135 -21.88 11.08 1.22
N ILE A 136 -21.14 12.12 1.63
CA ILE A 136 -21.46 13.52 1.31
C ILE A 136 -21.23 13.78 -0.19
N ILE A 137 -20.06 13.38 -0.70
CA ILE A 137 -19.70 13.50 -2.12
C ILE A 137 -20.70 12.72 -2.98
N THR A 138 -21.02 11.48 -2.58
CA THR A 138 -21.95 10.63 -3.32
C THR A 138 -23.32 11.28 -3.44
N ARG A 139 -23.86 11.80 -2.34
CA ARG A 139 -25.15 12.50 -2.33
C ARG A 139 -25.13 13.74 -3.23
N LEU A 140 -24.10 14.59 -3.06
CA LEU A 140 -23.91 15.77 -3.87
C LEU A 140 -23.90 15.44 -5.38
N LEU A 141 -23.08 14.48 -5.78
CA LEU A 141 -22.94 14.08 -7.18
C LEU A 141 -24.26 13.54 -7.75
N VAL A 142 -24.96 12.69 -7.00
CA VAL A 142 -26.27 12.14 -7.42
C VAL A 142 -27.33 13.25 -7.54
N GLU A 143 -27.39 14.19 -6.60
CA GLU A 143 -28.29 15.35 -6.66
C GLU A 143 -27.99 16.26 -7.86
N GLN A 144 -26.76 16.31 -8.31
CA GLN A 144 -26.33 17.00 -9.52
C GLN A 144 -26.51 16.19 -10.82
N GLY A 145 -27.11 15.00 -10.75
CA GLY A 145 -27.43 14.15 -11.88
C GLY A 145 -26.26 13.27 -12.35
N ALA A 146 -25.25 13.07 -11.51
CA ALA A 146 -24.15 12.14 -11.83
C ALA A 146 -24.61 10.68 -11.75
N ASP A 147 -24.25 9.89 -12.74
CA ASP A 147 -24.36 8.43 -12.75
C ASP A 147 -23.09 7.80 -12.18
N ILE A 148 -23.13 7.43 -10.90
CA ILE A 148 -21.96 6.84 -10.22
C ILE A 148 -21.94 5.34 -10.48
N GLN A 149 -20.93 4.87 -11.23
CA GLN A 149 -20.77 3.48 -11.61
C GLN A 149 -19.95 2.68 -10.61
N PHE A 150 -18.93 3.31 -10.01
CA PHE A 150 -18.05 2.67 -9.05
C PHE A 150 -17.38 3.71 -8.14
N ILE A 151 -17.16 3.33 -6.88
CA ILE A 151 -16.37 4.10 -5.91
C ILE A 151 -15.31 3.16 -5.32
N GLY A 152 -14.06 3.59 -5.34
CA GLY A 152 -12.96 2.79 -4.80
C GLY A 152 -11.83 3.61 -4.24
N GLU A 153 -11.13 3.08 -3.25
CA GLU A 153 -9.92 3.72 -2.74
C GLU A 153 -8.75 3.44 -3.67
N VAL A 154 -8.02 4.50 -4.04
CA VAL A 154 -6.78 4.38 -4.81
C VAL A 154 -5.67 3.96 -3.85
N ARG A 155 -5.25 2.71 -3.94
CA ARG A 155 -4.12 2.19 -3.17
C ARG A 155 -2.82 2.49 -3.92
N GLN A 156 -2.03 3.38 -3.35
CA GLN A 156 -0.68 3.62 -3.84
C GLN A 156 0.28 2.57 -3.28
N SER A 157 1.22 2.12 -4.10
CA SER A 157 2.19 1.10 -3.71
C SER A 157 3.35 1.69 -2.89
N LEU A 158 4.06 0.84 -2.15
CA LEU A 158 5.33 1.24 -1.51
C LEU A 158 6.37 1.69 -2.55
N GLU A 159 6.29 1.20 -3.77
CA GLU A 159 7.17 1.61 -4.87
C GLU A 159 7.03 3.09 -5.20
N GLN A 160 5.79 3.61 -5.26
CA GLN A 160 5.53 5.03 -5.45
C GLN A 160 6.09 5.87 -4.30
N ILE A 161 5.90 5.42 -3.05
CA ILE A 161 6.48 6.08 -1.87
C ILE A 161 8.01 6.13 -1.97
N TYR A 162 8.63 5.00 -2.33
CA TYR A 162 10.06 4.90 -2.46
C TYR A 162 10.61 5.88 -3.50
N PHE A 163 10.00 5.97 -4.67
CA PHE A 163 10.41 6.92 -5.71
C PHE A 163 10.27 8.38 -5.27
N GLU A 164 9.16 8.74 -4.64
CA GLU A 164 8.93 10.10 -4.11
C GLU A 164 9.94 10.51 -3.03
N MET A 165 10.38 9.57 -2.18
CA MET A 165 11.37 9.85 -1.14
C MET A 165 12.80 9.95 -1.66
N LEU A 166 13.08 9.44 -2.86
CA LEU A 166 14.42 9.44 -3.44
C LEU A 166 14.69 10.67 -4.30
N HIS A 167 13.67 11.38 -4.73
CA HIS A 167 13.75 12.59 -5.56
C HIS A 167 13.43 13.82 -4.76
#